data_001e9a7db6eefbb16c2e7e19cba4ad60
#
_entry.id   001e9a7db6eefbb16c2e7e19cba4ad60
#
_cell.length_a   1.000
_cell.length_b   1.000
_cell.length_c   1.000
_cell.angle_alpha   90.00
_cell.angle_beta   90.00
_cell.angle_gamma   90.00
#
_symmetry.space_group_name_H-M   'P 1'
#
loop_
_entity.id
_entity.type
_entity.pdbx_description
1 polymer ?
#
loop_
_entity_poly.entity_id
_entity_poly.type
_entity_poly.pdbx_seq_one_letter_code
_entity_poly.pdbx_strand_id
1 'polypeptide(L)'
;MNNRLYGNLIFELSQEGRKGYSLPKNNFGEYKVPETLRRKEDAQLPECDEMTVVRHYTNLSANNFGVDNGFYPLGSCTMKYNPKINEEMAALPQFASLHPLQPAETVQGAEAVCTLLCRSLCELTGLYAFTLKPFAGAHGELTGLMVIKGYHESRHDDARKLVIVPDSAHGTNPASAAVCGLEIVEVKSLSDGTVDVDALRELIAAHGQEIAAMMMTNPNTLGLFERQIPVIEKMVHEAGGLMYYDGANLNPMLGAARPGDMGFDVMHINLHKTFSTPHGGGGPGAGPVGVRKGLESFFPEVSPYHGNFAVAMRAYAYILSLGREHIKEVGPLATLNANYIKESLKDVYELPIEGLCKHEFVFDGLKDKSTGVTTMDVAKRLLDYGYHAPTIYFPLLFHESLMIEPTENESKETIDGFIEVMRQIALEAKENPDEVKSAPHLTPIGRVDDVLAAKHPIVTYKQLVNDKD
;
A
#
# COMPACT_ATOMS: atom_id res chain seq x y z
N MET A 1 -30.70 2.46 17.64
CA MET A 1 -29.84 3.46 16.96
C MET A 1 -28.74 3.84 17.91
N ASN A 2 -27.51 3.64 17.49
CA ASN A 2 -26.35 3.92 18.34
C ASN A 2 -26.10 5.43 18.36
N ASN A 3 -26.47 6.12 19.43
CA ASN A 3 -26.17 7.55 19.65
C ASN A 3 -24.66 7.88 19.76
N ARG A 4 -23.80 6.97 19.31
CA ARG A 4 -22.34 7.14 19.23
C ARG A 4 -21.88 7.74 17.90
N LEU A 5 -22.83 7.96 16.99
CA LEU A 5 -22.56 8.52 15.68
C LEU A 5 -22.36 10.02 15.82
N TYR A 6 -21.28 10.49 15.29
CA TYR A 6 -20.91 11.87 15.09
C TYR A 6 -21.78 12.84 15.85
N GLY A 7 -21.36 13.09 17.05
CA GLY A 7 -21.69 14.31 17.69
C GLY A 7 -21.08 15.48 16.93
N ASN A 8 -21.07 16.59 17.55
CA ASN A 8 -20.50 17.83 17.06
C ASN A 8 -19.00 17.70 16.80
N LEU A 9 -18.45 18.58 15.98
CA LEU A 9 -17.02 18.79 15.87
C LEU A 9 -16.44 19.24 17.21
N ILE A 10 -15.14 18.99 17.43
CA ILE A 10 -14.48 19.38 18.69
C ILE A 10 -14.64 20.87 19.00
N PHE A 11 -14.70 21.73 17.98
CA PHE A 11 -14.95 23.17 18.11
C PHE A 11 -16.37 23.47 18.60
N GLU A 12 -17.35 22.66 18.24
CA GLU A 12 -18.75 22.81 18.68
C GLU A 12 -18.97 22.27 20.11
N LEU A 13 -18.03 21.46 20.62
CA LEU A 13 -18.01 20.96 22.00
C LEU A 13 -17.26 21.91 22.95
N SER A 14 -16.66 22.98 22.43
CA SER A 14 -15.94 23.98 23.23
C SER A 14 -16.85 24.70 24.20
N GLN A 15 -16.40 24.87 25.42
CA GLN A 15 -17.07 25.69 26.46
C GLN A 15 -16.04 26.56 27.18
N GLU A 16 -16.31 27.84 27.22
CA GLU A 16 -15.43 28.82 27.86
C GLU A 16 -15.03 28.43 29.29
N GLY A 17 -13.77 28.52 29.61
CA GLY A 17 -13.19 28.17 30.90
C GLY A 17 -12.93 26.68 31.15
N ARG A 18 -13.30 25.78 30.24
CA ARG A 18 -12.95 24.37 30.39
C ARG A 18 -11.46 24.14 30.14
N LYS A 19 -10.86 23.32 31.00
CA LYS A 19 -9.45 22.92 30.91
C LYS A 19 -9.30 21.42 30.90
N GLY A 20 -8.55 20.92 29.96
CA GLY A 20 -8.28 19.48 29.81
C GLY A 20 -7.09 18.99 30.64
N TYR A 21 -6.11 19.85 30.88
CA TYR A 21 -4.87 19.46 31.49
C TYR A 21 -4.21 20.65 32.24
N SER A 22 -3.58 20.35 33.38
CA SER A 22 -2.80 21.33 34.11
C SER A 22 -1.30 21.11 33.86
N LEU A 23 -0.67 22.02 33.16
CA LEU A 23 0.78 21.96 32.95
C LEU A 23 1.53 22.21 34.27
N PRO A 24 2.66 21.51 34.49
CA PRO A 24 3.53 21.85 35.64
C PRO A 24 4.03 23.28 35.53
N LYS A 25 4.37 23.86 36.68
CA LYS A 25 4.93 25.22 36.72
C LYS A 25 6.20 25.31 35.86
N ASN A 26 6.27 26.35 35.05
CA ASN A 26 7.48 26.62 34.28
C ASN A 26 8.63 27.02 35.21
N ASN A 27 9.69 26.23 35.23
CA ASN A 27 10.89 26.48 36.03
C ASN A 27 11.98 27.26 35.28
N PHE A 28 11.75 27.57 33.98
CA PHE A 28 12.73 28.22 33.11
C PHE A 28 12.58 29.75 33.02
N GLY A 29 11.68 30.34 33.81
CA GLY A 29 11.35 31.75 33.71
C GLY A 29 10.43 32.10 32.53
N GLU A 30 10.05 33.37 32.45
CA GLU A 30 9.21 33.87 31.35
C GLU A 30 10.09 34.26 30.16
N TYR A 31 9.93 33.58 29.05
CA TYR A 31 10.49 34.04 27.78
C TYR A 31 9.48 34.91 27.05
N LYS A 32 9.89 36.15 26.75
CA LYS A 32 9.08 37.08 25.97
C LYS A 32 9.35 36.85 24.49
N VAL A 33 8.36 36.34 23.78
CA VAL A 33 8.41 36.26 22.32
C VAL A 33 8.51 37.66 21.74
N PRO A 34 9.47 37.99 20.86
CA PRO A 34 9.56 39.27 20.18
C PRO A 34 8.24 39.66 19.53
N GLU A 35 7.85 40.96 19.64
CA GLU A 35 6.56 41.42 19.11
C GLU A 35 6.35 41.13 17.62
N THR A 36 7.42 41.15 16.83
CA THR A 36 7.41 40.82 15.41
C THR A 36 7.04 39.40 15.12
N LEU A 37 7.24 38.47 16.08
CA LEU A 37 6.91 37.05 15.99
C LEU A 37 5.65 36.69 16.78
N ARG A 38 5.11 37.64 17.55
CA ARG A 38 3.93 37.41 18.37
C ARG A 38 2.67 37.49 17.52
N ARG A 39 1.72 36.56 17.76
CA ARG A 39 0.38 36.65 17.18
C ARG A 39 -0.29 37.94 17.63
N LYS A 40 -1.07 38.57 16.74
CA LYS A 40 -1.92 39.74 17.07
C LYS A 40 -3.18 39.30 17.82
N GLU A 41 -3.68 38.10 17.51
CA GLU A 41 -4.88 37.50 18.12
C GLU A 41 -4.53 36.13 18.68
N ASP A 42 -5.18 35.71 19.74
CA ASP A 42 -5.00 34.38 20.28
C ASP A 42 -5.53 33.31 19.30
N ALA A 43 -4.92 32.10 19.33
CA ALA A 43 -5.40 31.00 18.55
C ALA A 43 -6.79 30.59 19.01
N GLN A 44 -7.74 30.52 18.08
CA GLN A 44 -9.10 30.00 18.34
C GLN A 44 -9.04 28.50 18.48
N LEU A 45 -8.65 28.04 19.67
CA LEU A 45 -8.63 26.61 20.01
C LEU A 45 -9.86 26.25 20.84
N PRO A 46 -10.39 25.02 20.71
CA PRO A 46 -11.52 24.61 21.53
C PRO A 46 -11.11 24.44 23.00
N GLU A 47 -11.93 24.95 23.91
CA GLU A 47 -11.77 24.76 25.34
C GLU A 47 -12.58 23.54 25.80
N CYS A 48 -11.88 22.42 25.99
CA CYS A 48 -12.46 21.13 26.34
C CYS A 48 -11.75 20.51 27.54
N ASP A 49 -12.47 19.72 28.32
CA ASP A 49 -11.88 18.84 29.34
C ASP A 49 -11.32 17.56 28.68
N GLU A 50 -10.46 16.85 29.41
CA GLU A 50 -9.82 15.60 28.95
C GLU A 50 -10.86 14.55 28.53
N MET A 51 -11.93 14.37 29.32
CA MET A 51 -12.95 13.38 29.02
C MET A 51 -13.67 13.69 27.70
N THR A 52 -13.99 14.95 27.43
CA THR A 52 -14.60 15.38 26.17
C THR A 52 -13.68 15.10 24.99
N VAL A 53 -12.39 15.43 25.09
CA VAL A 53 -11.40 15.17 24.04
C VAL A 53 -11.26 13.65 23.79
N VAL A 54 -11.05 12.87 24.83
CA VAL A 54 -10.88 11.41 24.70
C VAL A 54 -12.13 10.77 24.08
N ARG A 55 -13.33 11.11 24.56
CA ARG A 55 -14.58 10.56 24.03
C ARG A 55 -14.81 10.94 22.57
N HIS A 56 -14.53 12.20 22.22
CA HIS A 56 -14.69 12.68 20.86
C HIS A 56 -13.81 11.85 19.88
N TYR A 57 -12.51 11.77 20.14
CA TYR A 57 -11.59 11.05 19.25
C TYR A 57 -11.77 9.53 19.31
N THR A 58 -12.16 8.95 20.45
CA THR A 58 -12.50 7.53 20.52
C THR A 58 -13.72 7.20 19.65
N ASN A 59 -14.76 8.05 19.69
CA ASN A 59 -15.95 7.86 18.85
C ASN A 59 -15.61 8.03 17.35
N LEU A 60 -14.77 9.01 16.99
CA LEU A 60 -14.29 9.16 15.61
C LEU A 60 -13.51 7.92 15.16
N SER A 61 -12.61 7.43 16.00
CA SER A 61 -11.83 6.22 15.72
C SER A 61 -12.73 5.01 15.47
N ALA A 62 -13.81 4.87 16.24
CA ALA A 62 -14.76 3.76 16.08
C ALA A 62 -15.55 3.77 14.76
N ASN A 63 -15.53 4.88 14.02
CA ASN A 63 -16.15 4.98 12.70
C ASN A 63 -15.18 4.64 11.54
N ASN A 64 -13.89 4.42 11.83
CA ASN A 64 -12.94 3.98 10.83
C ASN A 64 -12.89 2.45 10.77
N PHE A 65 -12.84 1.92 9.57
CA PHE A 65 -12.65 0.49 9.36
C PHE A 65 -11.15 0.17 9.31
N GLY A 66 -10.75 -0.92 9.95
CA GLY A 66 -9.38 -1.40 9.97
C GLY A 66 -9.32 -2.92 9.98
N VAL A 67 -8.14 -3.48 9.79
CA VAL A 67 -7.91 -4.93 9.79
C VAL A 67 -8.28 -5.64 11.11
N ASP A 68 -8.42 -4.88 12.20
CA ASP A 68 -8.89 -5.38 13.49
C ASP A 68 -10.43 -5.42 13.60
N ASN A 69 -11.16 -4.73 12.70
CA ASN A 69 -12.60 -4.69 12.70
C ASN A 69 -13.24 -5.80 11.85
N GLY A 70 -12.54 -6.26 10.81
CA GLY A 70 -13.03 -7.29 9.91
C GLY A 70 -12.25 -7.40 8.62
N PHE A 71 -12.80 -8.13 7.67
CA PHE A 71 -12.20 -8.41 6.39
C PHE A 71 -11.96 -7.12 5.57
N TYR A 72 -10.73 -6.96 5.09
CA TYR A 72 -10.27 -5.78 4.37
C TYR A 72 -9.80 -6.16 2.95
N PRO A 73 -10.71 -6.37 1.99
CA PRO A 73 -10.42 -6.98 0.68
C PRO A 73 -9.81 -6.01 -0.35
N LEU A 74 -9.02 -5.04 0.09
CA LEU A 74 -8.47 -4.00 -0.78
C LEU A 74 -7.42 -4.57 -1.74
N GLY A 75 -7.74 -4.64 -3.02
CA GLY A 75 -6.80 -5.07 -4.06
C GLY A 75 -5.67 -4.06 -4.30
N SER A 76 -4.56 -4.53 -4.85
CA SER A 76 -3.32 -3.76 -5.06
C SER A 76 -2.64 -3.30 -3.75
N CYS A 77 -3.21 -3.65 -2.60
CA CYS A 77 -2.64 -3.36 -1.30
C CYS A 77 -2.95 -4.50 -0.32
N THR A 78 -1.96 -5.34 -0.05
CA THR A 78 -2.09 -6.48 0.86
C THR A 78 -2.37 -6.02 2.29
N MET A 79 -3.66 -5.95 2.65
CA MET A 79 -4.13 -5.49 3.95
C MET A 79 -4.25 -6.67 4.93
N LYS A 80 -3.11 -7.15 5.41
CA LYS A 80 -3.05 -8.25 6.36
C LYS A 80 -3.41 -7.82 7.78
N TYR A 81 -3.95 -8.77 8.55
CA TYR A 81 -3.99 -8.66 9.99
C TYR A 81 -2.57 -8.43 10.56
N ASN A 82 -2.44 -7.49 11.48
CA ASN A 82 -1.16 -7.17 12.12
C ASN A 82 -1.06 -7.91 13.47
N PRO A 83 -0.26 -8.98 13.58
CA PRO A 83 -0.14 -9.74 14.82
C PRO A 83 0.29 -8.86 16.01
N LYS A 84 -0.42 -8.98 17.13
CA LYS A 84 -0.19 -8.10 18.30
C LYS A 84 1.19 -8.30 18.92
N ILE A 85 1.78 -9.49 18.79
CA ILE A 85 3.15 -9.74 19.21
C ILE A 85 4.17 -8.83 18.51
N ASN A 86 3.91 -8.47 17.23
CA ASN A 86 4.79 -7.54 16.50
C ASN A 86 4.78 -6.15 17.13
N GLU A 87 3.59 -5.69 17.58
CA GLU A 87 3.44 -4.42 18.30
C GLU A 87 4.15 -4.44 19.65
N GLU A 88 3.99 -5.53 20.40
CA GLU A 88 4.65 -5.71 21.70
C GLU A 88 6.17 -5.67 21.56
N MET A 89 6.72 -6.37 20.56
CA MET A 89 8.16 -6.36 20.30
C MET A 89 8.68 -4.98 19.91
N ALA A 90 7.98 -4.25 19.06
CA ALA A 90 8.37 -2.90 18.65
C ALA A 90 8.23 -1.87 19.78
N ALA A 91 7.32 -2.11 20.75
CA ALA A 91 7.09 -1.25 21.90
C ALA A 91 8.03 -1.50 23.10
N LEU A 92 8.87 -2.53 23.03
CA LEU A 92 9.83 -2.81 24.11
C LEU A 92 10.70 -1.57 24.38
N PRO A 93 10.84 -1.12 25.65
CA PRO A 93 11.62 0.08 25.98
C PRO A 93 13.06 0.05 25.45
N GLN A 94 13.64 -1.16 25.36
CA GLN A 94 14.99 -1.39 24.83
C GLN A 94 15.12 -1.02 23.34
N PHE A 95 14.01 -0.91 22.60
CA PHE A 95 13.95 -0.48 21.22
C PHE A 95 13.28 0.89 21.07
N ALA A 96 12.13 1.10 21.73
CA ALA A 96 11.34 2.31 21.59
C ALA A 96 11.97 3.56 22.22
N SER A 97 12.86 3.38 23.23
CA SER A 97 13.52 4.49 23.92
C SER A 97 14.93 4.79 23.43
N LEU A 98 15.35 4.23 22.30
CA LEU A 98 16.65 4.50 21.70
C LEU A 98 16.62 5.81 20.88
N HIS A 99 17.75 6.50 20.86
CA HIS A 99 17.97 7.62 19.97
C HIS A 99 18.88 7.20 18.80
N PRO A 100 18.57 7.55 17.54
CA PRO A 100 19.34 7.07 16.39
C PRO A 100 20.79 7.56 16.32
N LEU A 101 21.16 8.58 17.10
CA LEU A 101 22.55 9.10 17.22
C LEU A 101 23.28 8.57 18.45
N GLN A 102 22.74 7.56 19.17
CA GLN A 102 23.48 6.92 20.24
C GLN A 102 24.74 6.25 19.71
N PRO A 103 25.81 6.16 20.52
CA PRO A 103 27.00 5.41 20.16
C PRO A 103 26.65 3.93 19.82
N ALA A 104 27.26 3.40 18.76
CA ALA A 104 26.95 2.06 18.24
C ALA A 104 27.06 0.95 19.30
N GLU A 105 28.00 1.10 20.23
CA GLU A 105 28.19 0.17 21.34
C GLU A 105 27.01 0.13 22.33
N THR A 106 26.11 1.10 22.30
CA THR A 106 24.91 1.17 23.17
C THR A 106 23.64 0.68 22.47
N VAL A 107 23.68 0.43 21.16
CA VAL A 107 22.51 0.07 20.33
C VAL A 107 22.70 -1.24 19.54
N GLN A 108 23.63 -2.10 19.99
CA GLN A 108 23.98 -3.35 19.31
C GLN A 108 22.77 -4.24 19.01
N GLY A 109 21.76 -4.28 19.89
CA GLY A 109 20.54 -5.05 19.66
C GLY A 109 19.70 -4.52 18.50
N ALA A 110 19.59 -3.20 18.35
CA ALA A 110 18.87 -2.57 17.24
C ALA A 110 19.62 -2.79 15.90
N GLU A 111 20.94 -2.65 15.90
CA GLU A 111 21.79 -2.96 14.74
C GLU A 111 21.68 -4.43 14.34
N ALA A 112 21.61 -5.34 15.30
CA ALA A 112 21.41 -6.76 15.05
C ALA A 112 20.04 -7.02 14.38
N VAL A 113 18.96 -6.37 14.82
CA VAL A 113 17.63 -6.47 14.20
C VAL A 113 17.69 -6.03 12.73
N CYS A 114 18.28 -4.88 12.43
CA CYS A 114 18.42 -4.38 11.08
C CYS A 114 19.22 -5.37 10.19
N THR A 115 20.34 -5.85 10.70
CA THR A 115 21.21 -6.80 9.99
C THR A 115 20.50 -8.13 9.73
N LEU A 116 19.80 -8.67 10.72
CA LEU A 116 19.10 -9.95 10.60
C LEU A 116 17.88 -9.83 9.70
N LEU A 117 17.15 -8.71 9.75
CA LEU A 117 16.08 -8.43 8.77
C LEU A 117 16.64 -8.40 7.35
N CYS A 118 17.72 -7.65 7.09
CA CYS A 118 18.35 -7.61 5.76
C CYS A 118 18.76 -9.01 5.28
N ARG A 119 19.35 -9.83 6.15
CA ARG A 119 19.68 -11.23 5.80
C ARG A 119 18.45 -12.06 5.48
N SER A 120 17.38 -11.92 6.27
CA SER A 120 16.11 -12.61 5.99
C SER A 120 15.51 -12.17 4.65
N LEU A 121 15.55 -10.89 4.33
CA LEU A 121 15.08 -10.38 3.04
C LEU A 121 15.95 -10.90 1.88
N CYS A 122 17.28 -10.97 2.04
CA CYS A 122 18.17 -11.58 1.04
C CYS A 122 17.79 -13.05 0.78
N GLU A 123 17.56 -13.82 1.83
CA GLU A 123 17.19 -15.25 1.72
C GLU A 123 15.82 -15.43 1.04
N LEU A 124 14.84 -14.62 1.42
CA LEU A 124 13.48 -14.69 0.88
C LEU A 124 13.38 -14.25 -0.59
N THR A 125 14.28 -13.37 -1.04
CA THR A 125 14.21 -12.76 -2.38
C THR A 125 15.29 -13.22 -3.34
N GLY A 126 16.35 -13.87 -2.86
CA GLY A 126 17.49 -14.27 -3.67
C GLY A 126 18.43 -13.11 -4.05
N LEU A 127 18.22 -11.91 -3.52
CA LEU A 127 19.12 -10.77 -3.74
C LEU A 127 20.30 -10.77 -2.76
N TYR A 128 21.33 -10.00 -3.07
CA TYR A 128 22.59 -10.01 -2.34
C TYR A 128 22.62 -9.08 -1.13
N ALA A 129 22.05 -7.88 -1.23
CA ALA A 129 22.08 -6.87 -0.18
C ALA A 129 20.79 -6.05 -0.15
N PHE A 130 20.42 -5.56 1.05
CA PHE A 130 19.28 -4.67 1.26
C PHE A 130 19.69 -3.41 2.03
N THR A 131 19.03 -2.28 1.71
CA THR A 131 18.98 -1.08 2.55
C THR A 131 17.57 -0.90 3.12
N LEU A 132 17.47 -0.50 4.40
CA LEU A 132 16.21 -0.22 5.09
C LEU A 132 15.84 1.27 5.09
N LYS A 133 16.65 2.11 4.45
CA LYS A 133 16.51 3.58 4.50
C LYS A 133 15.23 4.15 3.89
N PRO A 134 14.65 3.61 2.81
CA PRO A 134 13.42 4.16 2.23
C PRO A 134 12.21 3.99 3.17
N PHE A 135 11.41 5.07 3.32
CA PHE A 135 10.28 5.13 4.26
C PHE A 135 8.95 4.61 3.70
N ALA A 136 8.86 4.39 2.40
CA ALA A 136 7.64 3.96 1.73
C ALA A 136 7.95 3.19 0.44
N GLY A 137 6.93 2.55 -0.17
CA GLY A 137 7.08 1.87 -1.45
C GLY A 137 7.57 2.79 -2.56
N ALA A 138 6.89 3.93 -2.79
CA ALA A 138 7.31 4.91 -3.79
C ALA A 138 8.71 5.48 -3.53
N HIS A 139 9.12 5.63 -2.26
CA HIS A 139 10.49 5.99 -1.91
C HIS A 139 11.48 4.86 -2.22
N GLY A 140 11.05 3.60 -2.08
CA GLY A 140 11.81 2.42 -2.52
C GLY A 140 11.94 2.37 -4.05
N GLU A 141 10.85 2.65 -4.78
CA GLU A 141 10.88 2.75 -6.24
C GLU A 141 11.94 3.75 -6.71
N LEU A 142 11.86 4.99 -6.21
CA LEU A 142 12.84 6.05 -6.51
C LEU A 142 14.26 5.61 -6.16
N THR A 143 14.47 5.05 -4.97
CA THR A 143 15.79 4.60 -4.51
C THR A 143 16.37 3.53 -5.42
N GLY A 144 15.59 2.55 -5.83
CA GLY A 144 16.05 1.49 -6.73
C GLY A 144 16.38 2.01 -8.15
N LEU A 145 15.59 2.97 -8.65
CA LEU A 145 15.90 3.65 -9.92
C LEU A 145 17.17 4.50 -9.83
N MET A 146 17.42 5.14 -8.67
CA MET A 146 18.70 5.84 -8.43
C MET A 146 19.90 4.89 -8.43
N VAL A 147 19.74 3.66 -7.91
CA VAL A 147 20.78 2.62 -8.01
C VAL A 147 21.08 2.29 -9.47
N ILE A 148 20.03 2.07 -10.27
CA ILE A 148 20.17 1.76 -11.71
C ILE A 148 20.86 2.91 -12.44
N LYS A 149 20.41 4.14 -12.20
CA LYS A 149 21.02 5.33 -12.78
C LYS A 149 22.51 5.46 -12.40
N GLY A 150 22.81 5.35 -11.10
CA GLY A 150 24.19 5.41 -10.61
C GLY A 150 25.10 4.32 -11.23
N TYR A 151 24.54 3.12 -11.46
CA TYR A 151 25.27 2.05 -12.15
C TYR A 151 25.63 2.44 -13.59
N HIS A 152 24.68 2.97 -14.38
CA HIS A 152 24.95 3.38 -15.76
C HIS A 152 25.90 4.59 -15.83
N GLU A 153 25.71 5.60 -14.97
CA GLU A 153 26.59 6.76 -14.88
C GLU A 153 28.04 6.36 -14.54
N SER A 154 28.23 5.38 -13.64
CA SER A 154 29.56 4.88 -13.28
C SER A 154 30.30 4.24 -14.46
N ARG A 155 29.58 3.82 -15.49
CA ARG A 155 30.11 3.22 -16.72
C ARG A 155 30.22 4.22 -17.86
N HIS A 156 29.92 5.50 -17.63
CA HIS A 156 29.84 6.54 -18.64
C HIS A 156 28.85 6.23 -19.76
N ASP A 157 27.76 5.55 -19.43
CA ASP A 157 26.68 5.14 -20.35
C ASP A 157 25.47 6.08 -20.22
N ASP A 158 25.70 7.36 -20.46
CA ASP A 158 24.73 8.45 -20.27
C ASP A 158 23.54 8.39 -21.26
N ALA A 159 23.63 7.55 -22.28
CA ALA A 159 22.54 7.32 -23.23
C ALA A 159 21.37 6.53 -22.60
N ARG A 160 21.60 5.75 -21.54
CA ARG A 160 20.60 4.87 -20.92
C ARG A 160 19.65 5.65 -20.00
N LYS A 161 18.54 6.10 -20.58
CA LYS A 161 17.52 6.92 -19.90
C LYS A 161 16.14 6.32 -19.96
N LEU A 162 15.90 5.31 -20.81
CA LEU A 162 14.58 4.72 -20.98
C LEU A 162 14.34 3.60 -19.97
N VAL A 163 13.19 3.65 -19.29
CA VAL A 163 12.66 2.58 -18.45
C VAL A 163 11.44 2.00 -19.14
N ILE A 164 11.48 0.73 -19.47
CA ILE A 164 10.35 -0.01 -20.03
C ILE A 164 9.39 -0.35 -18.88
N VAL A 165 8.11 -0.07 -19.06
CA VAL A 165 7.06 -0.38 -18.07
C VAL A 165 5.88 -1.03 -18.79
N PRO A 166 5.34 -2.17 -18.31
CA PRO A 166 4.09 -2.72 -18.85
C PRO A 166 2.90 -1.79 -18.63
N ASP A 167 1.94 -1.76 -19.56
CA ASP A 167 0.72 -0.95 -19.46
C ASP A 167 -0.20 -1.35 -18.29
N SER A 168 0.02 -2.51 -17.69
CA SER A 168 -0.61 -2.97 -16.45
C SER A 168 0.10 -2.50 -15.17
N ALA A 169 1.20 -1.72 -15.27
CA ALA A 169 1.97 -1.29 -14.12
C ALA A 169 1.21 -0.28 -13.25
N HIS A 170 1.60 -0.20 -11.97
CA HIS A 170 1.06 0.81 -11.07
C HIS A 170 1.48 2.22 -11.48
N GLY A 171 0.58 3.21 -11.35
CA GLY A 171 0.84 4.59 -11.79
C GLY A 171 2.00 5.30 -11.08
N THR A 172 2.50 4.79 -9.95
CA THR A 172 3.69 5.33 -9.27
C THR A 172 4.99 5.01 -9.99
N ASN A 173 5.06 3.93 -10.78
CA ASN A 173 6.27 3.53 -11.49
C ASN A 173 6.73 4.61 -12.49
N PRO A 174 5.84 5.11 -13.41
CA PRO A 174 6.18 6.24 -14.28
C PRO A 174 6.59 7.50 -13.51
N ALA A 175 5.89 7.82 -12.41
CA ALA A 175 6.19 9.00 -11.61
C ALA A 175 7.58 8.92 -10.97
N SER A 176 7.95 7.77 -10.41
CA SER A 176 9.27 7.55 -9.80
C SER A 176 10.40 7.65 -10.82
N ALA A 177 10.21 7.15 -12.04
CA ALA A 177 11.19 7.27 -13.13
C ALA A 177 11.37 8.74 -13.55
N ALA A 178 10.28 9.49 -13.72
CA ALA A 178 10.33 10.91 -14.05
C ALA A 178 11.08 11.74 -13.00
N VAL A 179 10.83 11.49 -11.70
CA VAL A 179 11.54 12.15 -10.60
C VAL A 179 13.05 11.82 -10.63
N CYS A 180 13.40 10.60 -11.04
CA CYS A 180 14.81 10.18 -11.20
C CYS A 180 15.48 10.78 -12.44
N GLY A 181 14.71 11.46 -13.30
CA GLY A 181 15.18 12.00 -14.58
C GLY A 181 15.35 10.94 -15.66
N LEU A 182 14.59 9.84 -15.55
CA LEU A 182 14.48 8.80 -16.55
C LEU A 182 13.19 8.97 -17.35
N GLU A 183 13.16 8.47 -18.58
CA GLU A 183 12.01 8.51 -19.47
C GLU A 183 11.33 7.15 -19.49
N ILE A 184 9.99 7.14 -19.61
CA ILE A 184 9.19 5.91 -19.67
C ILE A 184 8.87 5.57 -21.11
N VAL A 185 8.99 4.29 -21.43
CA VAL A 185 8.42 3.69 -22.64
C VAL A 185 7.54 2.51 -22.23
N GLU A 186 6.29 2.53 -22.72
CA GLU A 186 5.30 1.52 -22.37
C GLU A 186 5.38 0.33 -23.33
N VAL A 187 5.36 -0.89 -22.78
CA VAL A 187 5.14 -2.12 -23.54
C VAL A 187 3.72 -2.62 -23.30
N LYS A 188 3.04 -3.04 -24.36
CA LYS A 188 1.65 -3.51 -24.32
C LYS A 188 1.56 -4.91 -23.69
N SER A 189 0.39 -5.17 -23.10
CA SER A 189 -0.01 -6.51 -22.65
C SER A 189 -0.84 -7.20 -23.72
N LEU A 190 -0.75 -8.53 -23.75
CA LEU A 190 -1.64 -9.39 -24.52
C LEU A 190 -3.04 -9.43 -23.89
N SER A 191 -4.01 -9.98 -24.61
CA SER A 191 -5.40 -10.13 -24.12
C SER A 191 -5.53 -11.00 -22.87
N ASP A 192 -4.54 -11.85 -22.57
CA ASP A 192 -4.46 -12.64 -21.35
C ASP A 192 -3.81 -11.89 -20.18
N GLY A 193 -3.42 -10.62 -20.36
CA GLY A 193 -2.82 -9.77 -19.36
C GLY A 193 -1.32 -9.97 -19.12
N THR A 194 -0.64 -10.80 -19.92
CA THR A 194 0.82 -10.97 -19.90
C THR A 194 1.51 -9.98 -20.83
N VAL A 195 2.82 -9.79 -20.67
CA VAL A 195 3.61 -8.88 -21.51
C VAL A 195 3.66 -9.39 -22.95
N ASP A 196 3.41 -8.52 -23.93
CA ASP A 196 3.65 -8.82 -25.34
C ASP A 196 5.16 -8.83 -25.62
N VAL A 197 5.74 -10.04 -25.65
CA VAL A 197 7.18 -10.25 -25.86
C VAL A 197 7.62 -9.86 -27.28
N ASP A 198 6.72 -9.91 -28.26
CA ASP A 198 7.06 -9.48 -29.62
C ASP A 198 7.12 -7.95 -29.69
N ALA A 199 6.16 -7.25 -29.09
CA ALA A 199 6.23 -5.79 -28.92
C ALA A 199 7.46 -5.36 -28.11
N LEU A 200 7.82 -6.10 -27.05
CA LEU A 200 9.05 -5.85 -26.29
C LEU A 200 10.30 -6.00 -27.18
N ARG A 201 10.34 -7.00 -28.03
CA ARG A 201 11.46 -7.23 -28.96
C ARG A 201 11.62 -6.08 -29.96
N GLU A 202 10.50 -5.59 -30.53
CA GLU A 202 10.52 -4.44 -31.45
C GLU A 202 11.02 -3.17 -30.73
N LEU A 203 10.54 -2.93 -29.50
CA LEU A 203 10.96 -1.79 -28.69
C LEU A 203 12.47 -1.85 -28.37
N ILE A 204 12.98 -3.02 -27.97
CA ILE A 204 14.41 -3.23 -27.72
C ILE A 204 15.23 -3.05 -29.00
N ALA A 205 14.74 -3.52 -30.14
CA ALA A 205 15.42 -3.32 -31.42
C ALA A 205 15.53 -1.84 -31.82
N ALA A 206 14.51 -1.04 -31.48
CA ALA A 206 14.49 0.39 -31.75
C ALA A 206 15.37 1.21 -30.79
N HIS A 207 15.41 0.85 -29.50
CA HIS A 207 15.94 1.69 -28.42
C HIS A 207 17.00 0.99 -27.53
N GLY A 208 17.52 -0.17 -27.92
CA GLY A 208 18.34 -1.01 -27.03
C GLY A 208 19.52 -0.30 -26.36
N GLN A 209 20.14 0.67 -27.02
CA GLN A 209 21.26 1.47 -26.48
C GLN A 209 20.80 2.50 -25.42
N GLU A 210 19.52 2.83 -25.39
CA GLU A 210 18.92 3.86 -24.51
C GLU A 210 18.24 3.24 -23.28
N ILE A 211 18.00 1.91 -23.28
CA ILE A 211 17.30 1.21 -22.22
C ILE A 211 18.17 1.14 -20.96
N ALA A 212 17.72 1.82 -19.90
CA ALA A 212 18.34 1.74 -18.58
C ALA A 212 17.80 0.52 -17.81
N ALA A 213 16.50 0.27 -17.88
CA ALA A 213 15.86 -0.83 -17.16
C ALA A 213 14.51 -1.22 -17.76
N MET A 214 14.03 -2.40 -17.36
CA MET A 214 12.61 -2.74 -17.39
C MET A 214 12.10 -2.87 -15.95
N MET A 215 11.05 -2.12 -15.60
CA MET A 215 10.41 -2.14 -14.28
C MET A 215 9.06 -2.81 -14.37
N MET A 216 8.88 -3.89 -13.61
CA MET A 216 7.62 -4.63 -13.62
C MET A 216 7.27 -5.22 -12.26
N THR A 217 5.99 -5.45 -12.07
CA THR A 217 5.41 -6.16 -10.93
C THR A 217 5.13 -7.61 -11.36
N ASN A 218 5.57 -8.59 -10.59
CA ASN A 218 5.28 -10.00 -10.89
C ASN A 218 4.96 -10.78 -9.58
N PRO A 219 3.70 -11.24 -9.35
CA PRO A 219 2.54 -11.10 -10.24
C PRO A 219 2.13 -9.67 -10.50
N ASN A 220 1.52 -9.41 -11.66
CA ASN A 220 1.05 -8.08 -12.03
C ASN A 220 -0.22 -7.66 -11.26
N THR A 221 -0.74 -6.47 -11.51
CA THR A 221 -1.95 -5.93 -10.86
C THR A 221 -3.25 -6.66 -11.21
N LEU A 222 -3.22 -7.59 -12.14
CA LEU A 222 -4.33 -8.50 -12.47
C LEU A 222 -4.24 -9.83 -11.68
N GLY A 223 -3.23 -9.97 -10.82
CA GLY A 223 -2.93 -11.20 -10.09
C GLY A 223 -2.29 -12.29 -10.95
N LEU A 224 -1.74 -11.96 -12.11
CA LEU A 224 -1.18 -12.91 -13.07
C LEU A 224 0.34 -12.99 -12.95
N PHE A 225 0.86 -14.20 -12.91
CA PHE A 225 2.29 -14.45 -12.92
C PHE A 225 2.83 -14.46 -14.36
N GLU A 226 3.81 -13.60 -14.65
CA GLU A 226 4.48 -13.57 -15.95
C GLU A 226 5.39 -14.79 -16.12
N ARG A 227 4.96 -15.72 -16.95
CA ARG A 227 5.67 -16.99 -17.19
C ARG A 227 6.86 -16.84 -18.13
N GLN A 228 6.86 -15.78 -18.94
CA GLN A 228 7.94 -15.52 -19.92
C GLN A 228 9.10 -14.70 -19.30
N ILE A 229 9.11 -14.54 -17.97
CA ILE A 229 10.15 -13.76 -17.29
C ILE A 229 11.59 -14.17 -17.68
N PRO A 230 11.93 -15.46 -17.90
CA PRO A 230 13.28 -15.84 -18.35
C PRO A 230 13.63 -15.33 -19.76
N VAL A 231 12.62 -15.15 -20.62
CA VAL A 231 12.82 -14.59 -21.97
C VAL A 231 12.96 -13.07 -21.89
N ILE A 232 12.07 -12.42 -21.11
CA ILE A 232 12.06 -10.97 -20.92
C ILE A 232 13.39 -10.51 -20.29
N GLU A 233 13.80 -11.15 -19.19
CA GLU A 233 15.04 -10.87 -18.48
C GLU A 233 16.26 -10.94 -19.42
N LYS A 234 16.37 -12.03 -20.16
CA LYS A 234 17.45 -12.24 -21.12
C LYS A 234 17.50 -11.12 -22.16
N MET A 235 16.37 -10.76 -22.73
CA MET A 235 16.28 -9.70 -23.75
C MET A 235 16.73 -8.34 -23.20
N VAL A 236 16.30 -7.98 -21.99
CA VAL A 236 16.65 -6.71 -21.34
C VAL A 236 18.16 -6.68 -21.01
N HIS A 237 18.70 -7.76 -20.45
CA HIS A 237 20.13 -7.86 -20.13
C HIS A 237 21.01 -7.88 -21.38
N GLU A 238 20.64 -8.56 -22.45
CA GLU A 238 21.36 -8.54 -23.73
C GLU A 238 21.38 -7.13 -24.35
N ALA A 239 20.34 -6.33 -24.12
CA ALA A 239 20.31 -4.91 -24.50
C ALA A 239 21.16 -4.03 -23.56
N GLY A 240 21.66 -4.56 -22.43
CA GLY A 240 22.47 -3.86 -21.43
C GLY A 240 21.65 -3.11 -20.37
N GLY A 241 20.31 -3.27 -20.34
CA GLY A 241 19.44 -2.77 -19.30
C GLY A 241 19.46 -3.65 -18.04
N LEU A 242 18.83 -3.19 -16.96
CA LEU A 242 18.67 -3.92 -15.72
C LEU A 242 17.20 -4.26 -15.47
N MET A 243 16.94 -5.35 -14.75
CA MET A 243 15.59 -5.76 -14.35
C MET A 243 15.24 -5.23 -12.98
N TYR A 244 14.15 -4.46 -12.88
CA TYR A 244 13.60 -3.93 -11.63
C TYR A 244 12.31 -4.67 -11.26
N TYR A 245 12.27 -5.25 -10.07
CA TYR A 245 11.08 -5.89 -9.50
C TYR A 245 10.34 -4.95 -8.57
N ASP A 246 9.13 -4.56 -8.93
CA ASP A 246 8.21 -3.91 -7.99
C ASP A 246 7.66 -4.96 -7.02
N GLY A 247 8.12 -4.89 -5.77
CA GLY A 247 7.80 -5.86 -4.74
C GLY A 247 6.51 -5.57 -3.98
N ALA A 248 5.65 -4.68 -4.48
CA ALA A 248 4.33 -4.44 -3.87
C ALA A 248 3.51 -5.73 -3.79
N ASN A 249 3.64 -6.61 -4.79
CA ASN A 249 2.94 -7.89 -4.89
C ASN A 249 3.81 -9.10 -4.50
N LEU A 250 4.76 -8.94 -3.58
CA LEU A 250 5.64 -10.05 -3.16
C LEU A 250 4.89 -11.14 -2.38
N ASN A 251 3.73 -10.85 -1.81
CA ASN A 251 3.01 -11.76 -0.92
C ASN A 251 2.81 -13.19 -1.47
N PRO A 252 2.30 -13.38 -2.69
CA PRO A 252 2.10 -14.71 -3.26
C PRO A 252 3.39 -15.44 -3.65
N MET A 253 4.52 -14.75 -3.59
CA MET A 253 5.82 -15.29 -3.99
C MET A 253 6.57 -15.91 -2.81
N LEU A 254 6.22 -15.55 -1.56
CA LEU A 254 6.90 -16.04 -0.37
C LEU A 254 6.91 -17.57 -0.33
N GLY A 255 8.12 -18.12 -0.26
CA GLY A 255 8.36 -19.56 -0.22
C GLY A 255 8.12 -20.31 -1.55
N ALA A 256 7.62 -19.64 -2.60
CA ALA A 256 7.36 -20.25 -3.90
C ALA A 256 8.44 -19.93 -4.94
N ALA A 257 8.83 -18.65 -5.05
CA ALA A 257 9.87 -18.22 -5.99
C ALA A 257 10.56 -16.95 -5.45
N ARG A 258 11.80 -16.73 -5.87
CA ARG A 258 12.61 -15.59 -5.43
C ARG A 258 12.93 -14.69 -6.63
N PRO A 259 12.64 -13.37 -6.54
CA PRO A 259 12.92 -12.44 -7.65
C PRO A 259 14.37 -12.48 -8.16
N GLY A 260 15.35 -12.58 -7.26
CA GLY A 260 16.77 -12.68 -7.64
C GLY A 260 17.08 -13.91 -8.51
N ASP A 261 16.42 -15.05 -8.25
CA ASP A 261 16.59 -16.27 -9.05
C ASP A 261 15.91 -16.18 -10.43
N MET A 262 14.99 -15.23 -10.60
CA MET A 262 14.31 -14.94 -11.86
C MET A 262 15.06 -13.88 -12.71
N GLY A 263 16.24 -13.43 -12.27
CA GLY A 263 17.07 -12.48 -13.01
C GLY A 263 16.81 -11.00 -12.70
N PHE A 264 16.05 -10.69 -11.65
CA PHE A 264 15.89 -9.30 -11.23
C PHE A 264 17.15 -8.79 -10.51
N ASP A 265 17.56 -7.58 -10.88
CA ASP A 265 18.78 -6.94 -10.39
C ASP A 265 18.54 -6.04 -9.20
N VAL A 266 17.40 -5.36 -9.19
CA VAL A 266 16.97 -4.40 -8.17
C VAL A 266 15.52 -4.67 -7.82
N MET A 267 15.16 -4.51 -6.55
CA MET A 267 13.77 -4.55 -6.12
C MET A 267 13.52 -3.60 -4.96
N HIS A 268 12.27 -3.20 -4.77
CA HIS A 268 11.81 -2.70 -3.47
C HIS A 268 10.77 -3.65 -2.87
N ILE A 269 10.55 -3.52 -1.58
CA ILE A 269 9.54 -4.30 -0.83
C ILE A 269 8.71 -3.33 0.00
N ASN A 270 7.40 -3.56 0.07
CA ASN A 270 6.53 -2.85 1.00
C ASN A 270 6.36 -3.68 2.27
N LEU A 271 7.05 -3.32 3.37
CA LEU A 271 6.93 -4.06 4.63
C LEU A 271 5.51 -4.02 5.19
N HIS A 272 4.80 -2.92 4.93
CA HIS A 272 3.40 -2.71 5.32
C HIS A 272 2.38 -3.46 4.44
N LYS A 273 2.83 -4.31 3.53
CA LYS A 273 2.03 -5.25 2.75
C LYS A 273 2.42 -6.68 3.11
N THR A 274 3.43 -7.23 2.48
CA THR A 274 3.88 -8.62 2.61
C THR A 274 4.25 -9.02 4.03
N PHE A 275 4.85 -8.11 4.82
CA PHE A 275 5.36 -8.43 6.16
C PHE A 275 4.46 -7.93 7.30
N SER A 276 3.18 -7.69 6.99
CA SER A 276 2.13 -7.50 8.01
C SER A 276 2.40 -6.40 9.02
N THR A 277 3.04 -5.31 8.59
CA THR A 277 3.19 -4.12 9.44
C THR A 277 2.05 -3.14 9.17
N PRO A 278 1.70 -2.23 10.11
CA PRO A 278 0.61 -1.30 9.90
C PRO A 278 0.74 -0.46 8.63
N HIS A 279 -0.31 -0.41 7.83
CA HIS A 279 -0.40 0.43 6.63
C HIS A 279 -0.81 1.88 6.98
N GLY A 280 -1.73 2.04 7.92
CA GLY A 280 -2.19 3.32 8.45
C GLY A 280 -2.85 4.24 7.41
N GLY A 281 -3.37 3.70 6.31
CA GLY A 281 -3.97 4.52 5.24
C GLY A 281 -2.97 5.46 4.54
N GLY A 282 -1.69 5.06 4.44
CA GLY A 282 -0.61 5.88 3.89
C GLY A 282 0.31 6.48 4.94
N GLY A 283 0.36 5.89 6.13
CA GLY A 283 1.14 6.33 7.29
C GLY A 283 2.46 5.58 7.47
N PRO A 284 2.59 4.72 8.50
CA PRO A 284 3.84 4.15 8.96
C PRO A 284 4.32 3.02 8.02
N GLY A 285 4.94 3.38 6.90
CA GLY A 285 5.47 2.42 5.94
C GLY A 285 6.98 2.24 6.04
N ALA A 286 7.51 1.31 5.23
CA ALA A 286 8.91 1.20 4.88
C ALA A 286 9.02 0.50 3.52
N GLY A 287 10.03 0.89 2.75
CA GLY A 287 10.28 0.39 1.40
C GLY A 287 11.73 -0.10 1.21
N PRO A 288 12.18 -1.14 1.93
CA PRO A 288 13.53 -1.68 1.73
C PRO A 288 13.84 -1.94 0.25
N VAL A 289 15.06 -1.60 -0.15
CA VAL A 289 15.54 -1.85 -1.51
C VAL A 289 16.62 -2.91 -1.48
N GLY A 290 16.43 -3.94 -2.30
CA GLY A 290 17.37 -5.03 -2.51
C GLY A 290 18.05 -4.95 -3.85
N VAL A 291 19.29 -5.43 -3.91
CA VAL A 291 20.09 -5.44 -5.15
C VAL A 291 20.86 -6.73 -5.30
N ARG A 292 21.15 -7.12 -6.57
CA ARG A 292 22.07 -8.19 -6.86
C ARG A 292 23.51 -7.78 -6.50
N LYS A 293 24.39 -8.77 -6.41
CA LYS A 293 25.84 -8.57 -6.16
C LYS A 293 26.45 -7.63 -7.20
N GLY A 294 27.21 -6.64 -6.71
CA GLY A 294 27.89 -5.64 -7.52
C GLY A 294 27.10 -4.34 -7.69
N LEU A 295 25.86 -4.26 -7.22
CA LEU A 295 25.06 -3.03 -7.22
C LEU A 295 24.98 -2.37 -5.83
N GLU A 296 25.43 -3.02 -4.77
CA GLU A 296 25.36 -2.55 -3.38
C GLU A 296 26.13 -1.24 -3.13
N SER A 297 27.16 -0.97 -3.93
CA SER A 297 27.93 0.28 -3.85
C SER A 297 27.19 1.51 -4.39
N PHE A 298 26.06 1.30 -5.06
CA PHE A 298 25.23 2.37 -5.64
C PHE A 298 24.04 2.74 -4.77
N PHE A 299 23.89 2.18 -3.56
CA PHE A 299 22.83 2.62 -2.65
C PHE A 299 22.98 4.10 -2.30
N PRO A 300 21.97 4.94 -2.64
CA PRO A 300 22.03 6.36 -2.33
C PRO A 300 21.66 6.64 -0.86
N GLU A 301 22.13 7.78 -0.34
CA GLU A 301 21.72 8.30 0.95
C GLU A 301 20.36 9.02 0.80
N VAL A 302 19.24 8.30 0.95
CA VAL A 302 17.90 8.82 0.70
C VAL A 302 17.17 9.26 1.96
N SER A 303 17.68 8.89 3.13
CA SER A 303 17.10 9.27 4.43
C SER A 303 18.17 9.27 5.51
N PRO A 304 17.99 10.06 6.58
CA PRO A 304 18.85 9.98 7.75
C PRO A 304 18.67 8.64 8.48
N TYR A 305 19.70 8.20 9.19
CA TYR A 305 19.69 7.03 10.07
C TYR A 305 19.40 5.71 9.35
N HIS A 306 18.62 4.84 9.98
CA HIS A 306 18.33 3.47 9.55
C HIS A 306 16.93 3.29 8.98
N GLY A 307 16.28 4.33 8.51
CA GLY A 307 14.89 4.29 8.05
C GLY A 307 13.88 4.19 9.20
N ASN A 308 12.77 3.50 8.99
CA ASN A 308 11.73 3.32 10.00
C ASN A 308 12.00 2.07 10.84
N PHE A 309 12.79 2.21 11.90
CA PHE A 309 13.22 1.09 12.75
C PHE A 309 12.03 0.32 13.35
N ALA A 310 10.99 1.01 13.82
CA ALA A 310 9.85 0.34 14.44
C ALA A 310 9.06 -0.54 13.45
N VAL A 311 9.00 -0.16 12.17
CA VAL A 311 8.42 -0.99 11.11
C VAL A 311 9.36 -2.16 10.79
N ALA A 312 10.66 -1.93 10.72
CA ALA A 312 11.64 -3.00 10.52
C ALA A 312 11.58 -4.05 11.64
N MET A 313 11.43 -3.62 12.89
CA MET A 313 11.27 -4.51 14.04
C MET A 313 9.99 -5.37 13.93
N ARG A 314 8.85 -4.77 13.55
CA ARG A 314 7.60 -5.51 13.34
C ARG A 314 7.72 -6.55 12.23
N ALA A 315 8.32 -6.16 11.09
CA ALA A 315 8.54 -7.07 9.97
C ALA A 315 9.46 -8.25 10.36
N TYR A 316 10.50 -7.98 11.13
CA TYR A 316 11.39 -9.02 11.62
C TYR A 316 10.67 -9.95 12.61
N ALA A 317 9.87 -9.40 13.52
CA ALA A 317 9.05 -10.20 14.44
C ALA A 317 8.05 -11.10 13.68
N TYR A 318 7.42 -10.57 12.61
CA TYR A 318 6.54 -11.35 11.73
C TYR A 318 7.28 -12.54 11.08
N ILE A 319 8.46 -12.29 10.52
CA ILE A 319 9.28 -13.37 9.91
C ILE A 319 9.63 -14.44 10.97
N LEU A 320 10.02 -14.02 12.17
CA LEU A 320 10.38 -14.95 13.25
C LEU A 320 9.15 -15.73 13.75
N SER A 321 7.98 -15.11 13.85
CA SER A 321 6.76 -15.77 14.33
C SER A 321 6.27 -16.86 13.39
N LEU A 322 6.41 -16.67 12.07
CA LEU A 322 6.11 -17.69 11.08
C LEU A 322 7.21 -18.75 10.99
N GLY A 323 8.46 -18.33 11.15
CA GLY A 323 9.61 -19.20 11.00
C GLY A 323 9.75 -19.79 9.61
N ARG A 324 10.75 -20.64 9.44
CA ARG A 324 11.04 -21.32 8.17
C ARG A 324 9.90 -22.23 7.70
N GLU A 325 9.14 -22.76 8.64
CA GLU A 325 8.12 -23.77 8.34
C GLU A 325 6.86 -23.17 7.73
N HIS A 326 6.39 -22.03 8.27
CA HIS A 326 5.10 -21.45 7.89
C HIS A 326 5.21 -20.29 6.89
N ILE A 327 6.36 -19.62 6.77
CA ILE A 327 6.49 -18.51 5.81
C ILE A 327 6.25 -18.96 4.35
N LYS A 328 6.54 -20.21 4.04
CA LYS A 328 6.29 -20.81 2.71
C LYS A 328 4.82 -21.12 2.43
N GLU A 329 3.96 -21.05 3.44
CA GLU A 329 2.51 -21.28 3.28
C GLU A 329 1.75 -20.00 2.91
N VAL A 330 2.36 -18.83 3.15
CA VAL A 330 1.76 -17.51 2.89
C VAL A 330 1.28 -17.37 1.44
N GLY A 331 2.17 -17.59 0.49
CA GLY A 331 1.86 -17.46 -0.93
C GLY A 331 0.78 -18.44 -1.44
N PRO A 332 0.90 -19.74 -1.15
CA PRO A 332 -0.12 -20.73 -1.50
C PRO A 332 -1.50 -20.43 -0.89
N LEU A 333 -1.58 -20.05 0.38
CA LEU A 333 -2.86 -19.73 1.05
C LEU A 333 -3.50 -18.46 0.48
N ALA A 334 -2.72 -17.40 0.25
CA ALA A 334 -3.23 -16.19 -0.40
C ALA A 334 -3.78 -16.50 -1.80
N THR A 335 -3.08 -17.35 -2.57
CA THR A 335 -3.52 -17.82 -3.88
C THR A 335 -4.80 -18.65 -3.81
N LEU A 336 -4.91 -19.54 -2.83
CA LEU A 336 -6.10 -20.36 -2.60
C LEU A 336 -7.32 -19.49 -2.31
N ASN A 337 -7.20 -18.57 -1.36
CA ASN A 337 -8.28 -17.68 -0.94
C ASN A 337 -8.79 -16.80 -2.10
N ALA A 338 -7.87 -16.22 -2.88
CA ALA A 338 -8.23 -15.40 -4.04
C ALA A 338 -9.00 -16.20 -5.10
N ASN A 339 -8.51 -17.39 -5.46
CA ASN A 339 -9.20 -18.24 -6.44
C ASN A 339 -10.54 -18.77 -5.91
N TYR A 340 -10.66 -19.02 -4.61
CA TYR A 340 -11.91 -19.47 -4.00
C TYR A 340 -13.00 -18.40 -4.13
N ILE A 341 -12.73 -17.14 -3.81
CA ILE A 341 -13.68 -16.02 -3.99
C ILE A 341 -14.02 -15.85 -5.48
N LYS A 342 -12.98 -15.77 -6.34
CA LYS A 342 -13.13 -15.58 -7.78
C LYS A 342 -14.06 -16.62 -8.41
N GLU A 343 -13.79 -17.90 -8.17
CA GLU A 343 -14.58 -19.00 -8.73
C GLU A 343 -16.02 -19.01 -8.17
N SER A 344 -16.20 -18.58 -6.90
CA SER A 344 -17.52 -18.51 -6.26
C SER A 344 -18.38 -17.35 -6.74
N LEU A 345 -17.83 -16.35 -7.43
CA LEU A 345 -18.56 -15.13 -7.84
C LEU A 345 -18.61 -14.91 -9.36
N LYS A 346 -17.83 -15.64 -10.15
CA LYS A 346 -17.73 -15.44 -11.61
C LYS A 346 -19.04 -15.68 -12.40
N ASP A 347 -20.04 -16.26 -11.79
CA ASP A 347 -21.38 -16.42 -12.37
C ASP A 347 -22.24 -15.16 -12.26
N VAL A 348 -21.97 -14.29 -11.30
CA VAL A 348 -22.72 -13.04 -11.03
C VAL A 348 -21.92 -11.76 -11.31
N TYR A 349 -20.59 -11.82 -11.27
CA TYR A 349 -19.68 -10.74 -11.65
C TYR A 349 -18.94 -11.10 -12.93
N GLU A 350 -18.66 -10.10 -13.77
CA GLU A 350 -17.93 -10.32 -15.03
C GLU A 350 -16.46 -10.57 -14.75
N LEU A 351 -15.96 -11.71 -15.17
CA LEU A 351 -14.54 -12.09 -15.04
C LEU A 351 -13.86 -11.93 -16.41
N PRO A 352 -13.12 -10.82 -16.63
CA PRO A 352 -12.53 -10.54 -17.93
C PRO A 352 -11.34 -11.44 -18.28
N ILE A 353 -10.64 -11.96 -17.28
CA ILE A 353 -9.49 -12.86 -17.46
C ILE A 353 -9.75 -14.15 -16.71
N GLU A 354 -9.89 -15.20 -17.45
CA GLU A 354 -10.07 -16.55 -16.91
C GLU A 354 -8.72 -17.19 -16.49
N GLY A 355 -8.80 -18.35 -15.81
CA GLY A 355 -7.62 -19.06 -15.35
C GLY A 355 -7.27 -18.78 -13.89
N LEU A 356 -6.13 -19.31 -13.45
CA LEU A 356 -5.68 -19.15 -12.06
C LEU A 356 -5.03 -17.77 -11.86
N CYS A 357 -5.52 -17.04 -10.88
CA CYS A 357 -4.83 -15.85 -10.34
C CYS A 357 -3.89 -16.24 -9.19
N LYS A 358 -3.05 -15.31 -8.77
CA LYS A 358 -2.23 -15.43 -7.56
C LYS A 358 -3.02 -14.90 -6.35
N HIS A 359 -2.60 -13.83 -5.74
CA HIS A 359 -3.14 -13.30 -4.48
C HIS A 359 -4.36 -12.40 -4.65
N GLU A 360 -4.58 -11.87 -5.84
CA GLU A 360 -5.66 -10.93 -6.18
C GLU A 360 -6.23 -11.23 -7.57
N PHE A 361 -7.37 -10.65 -7.86
CA PHE A 361 -8.04 -10.75 -9.16
C PHE A 361 -8.96 -9.55 -9.37
N VAL A 362 -9.41 -9.36 -10.62
CA VAL A 362 -10.26 -8.24 -11.01
C VAL A 362 -11.54 -8.76 -11.66
N PHE A 363 -12.69 -8.25 -11.20
CA PHE A 363 -13.94 -8.32 -11.93
C PHE A 363 -14.19 -7.01 -12.68
N ASP A 364 -14.93 -7.04 -13.79
CA ASP A 364 -15.42 -5.87 -14.51
C ASP A 364 -16.89 -5.61 -14.17
N GLY A 365 -17.17 -5.38 -12.88
CA GLY A 365 -18.50 -5.09 -12.36
C GLY A 365 -19.47 -6.29 -12.40
N LEU A 366 -20.76 -5.99 -12.24
CA LEU A 366 -21.81 -7.00 -12.33
C LEU A 366 -21.94 -7.56 -13.76
N LYS A 367 -22.23 -8.84 -13.88
CA LYS A 367 -22.44 -9.50 -15.17
C LYS A 367 -23.70 -9.01 -15.87
N ASP A 368 -24.77 -8.76 -15.12
CA ASP A 368 -25.99 -8.13 -15.62
C ASP A 368 -25.85 -6.62 -15.70
N LYS A 369 -25.38 -6.10 -16.82
CA LYS A 369 -25.24 -4.66 -17.07
C LYS A 369 -26.58 -3.92 -17.23
N SER A 370 -27.71 -4.64 -17.42
CA SER A 370 -29.03 -4.03 -17.63
C SER A 370 -29.57 -3.34 -16.39
N THR A 371 -29.07 -3.69 -15.21
CA THR A 371 -29.42 -3.06 -13.93
C THR A 371 -29.00 -1.59 -13.83
N GLY A 372 -27.97 -1.20 -14.57
CA GLY A 372 -27.32 0.10 -14.51
C GLY A 372 -26.66 0.40 -13.15
N VAL A 373 -26.40 -0.66 -12.33
CA VAL A 373 -25.63 -0.58 -11.09
C VAL A 373 -24.14 -0.63 -11.43
N THR A 374 -23.40 0.34 -10.95
CA THR A 374 -21.94 0.47 -11.16
C THR A 374 -21.13 -0.22 -10.06
N THR A 375 -19.85 -0.39 -10.30
CA THR A 375 -18.91 -0.91 -9.28
C THR A 375 -18.85 0.01 -8.05
N MET A 376 -18.98 1.33 -8.24
CA MET A 376 -19.10 2.28 -7.12
C MET A 376 -20.33 1.98 -6.25
N ASP A 377 -21.46 1.65 -6.86
CA ASP A 377 -22.68 1.33 -6.13
C ASP A 377 -22.52 0.04 -5.30
N VAL A 378 -21.91 -0.98 -5.88
CA VAL A 378 -21.55 -2.22 -5.18
C VAL A 378 -20.63 -1.93 -3.99
N ALA A 379 -19.59 -1.12 -4.20
CA ALA A 379 -18.65 -0.73 -3.16
C ALA A 379 -19.33 0.01 -2.00
N LYS A 380 -20.27 0.93 -2.31
CA LYS A 380 -21.05 1.65 -1.29
C LYS A 380 -22.03 0.73 -0.56
N ARG A 381 -22.64 -0.23 -1.27
CA ARG A 381 -23.56 -1.19 -0.63
C ARG A 381 -22.85 -2.15 0.31
N LEU A 382 -21.58 -2.54 0.02
CA LEU A 382 -20.74 -3.34 0.93
C LEU A 382 -20.59 -2.70 2.31
N LEU A 383 -20.53 -1.36 2.39
CA LEU A 383 -20.44 -0.65 3.67
C LEU A 383 -21.65 -0.89 4.56
N ASP A 384 -22.86 -1.02 3.99
CA ASP A 384 -24.07 -1.32 4.74
C ASP A 384 -24.05 -2.73 5.33
N TYR A 385 -23.34 -3.65 4.69
CA TYR A 385 -23.10 -5.00 5.20
C TYR A 385 -21.90 -5.11 6.16
N GLY A 386 -21.24 -3.98 6.47
CA GLY A 386 -20.13 -3.93 7.42
C GLY A 386 -18.79 -4.38 6.85
N TYR A 387 -18.64 -4.41 5.53
CA TYR A 387 -17.38 -4.70 4.85
C TYR A 387 -16.68 -3.44 4.35
N HIS A 388 -15.37 -3.44 4.36
CA HIS A 388 -14.59 -2.46 3.61
C HIS A 388 -14.73 -2.73 2.11
N ALA A 389 -14.88 -1.69 1.32
CA ALA A 389 -14.96 -1.84 -0.13
C ALA A 389 -13.62 -2.32 -0.71
N PRO A 390 -13.63 -3.21 -1.72
CA PRO A 390 -12.46 -3.50 -2.54
C PRO A 390 -11.98 -2.25 -3.33
N THR A 391 -10.84 -2.35 -3.99
CA THR A 391 -10.37 -1.32 -4.91
C THR A 391 -11.26 -1.27 -6.15
N ILE A 392 -11.71 -0.08 -6.52
CA ILE A 392 -12.57 0.14 -7.68
C ILE A 392 -11.88 1.02 -8.71
N TYR A 393 -12.27 0.88 -9.99
CA TYR A 393 -11.73 1.64 -11.13
C TYR A 393 -10.22 1.54 -11.31
N PHE A 394 -9.62 0.50 -10.79
CA PHE A 394 -8.22 0.15 -10.98
C PHE A 394 -8.08 -1.40 -11.07
N PRO A 395 -7.23 -1.91 -12.00
CA PRO A 395 -6.47 -1.18 -13.02
C PRO A 395 -7.37 -0.56 -14.10
N LEU A 396 -6.86 0.46 -14.80
CA LEU A 396 -7.61 1.20 -15.83
C LEU A 396 -7.91 0.36 -17.09
N LEU A 397 -7.45 -0.88 -17.11
CA LEU A 397 -7.65 -1.80 -18.23
C LEU A 397 -9.13 -2.18 -18.46
N PHE A 398 -9.94 -2.18 -17.39
CA PHE A 398 -11.37 -2.47 -17.42
C PHE A 398 -12.16 -1.29 -16.87
N HIS A 399 -13.32 -1.02 -17.46
CA HIS A 399 -14.11 0.17 -17.14
C HIS A 399 -14.73 0.11 -15.74
N GLU A 400 -15.22 -1.05 -15.33
CA GLU A 400 -15.87 -1.27 -14.02
C GLU A 400 -14.99 -2.15 -13.10
N SER A 401 -13.68 -1.94 -13.12
CA SER A 401 -12.74 -2.72 -12.32
C SER A 401 -13.15 -2.77 -10.84
N LEU A 402 -13.19 -3.99 -10.30
CA LEU A 402 -13.38 -4.32 -8.91
C LEU A 402 -12.30 -5.33 -8.51
N MET A 403 -11.25 -4.87 -7.84
CA MET A 403 -10.07 -5.67 -7.50
C MET A 403 -10.14 -6.13 -6.06
N ILE A 404 -9.99 -7.44 -5.85
CA ILE A 404 -10.14 -8.09 -4.54
C ILE A 404 -8.85 -8.85 -4.22
N GLU A 405 -8.29 -8.57 -3.04
CA GLU A 405 -7.18 -9.31 -2.43
C GLU A 405 -7.57 -9.78 -1.02
N PRO A 406 -7.86 -11.07 -0.80
CA PRO A 406 -8.32 -11.56 0.50
C PRO A 406 -7.21 -11.79 1.53
N THR A 407 -5.96 -11.85 1.11
CA THR A 407 -4.79 -12.29 1.90
C THR A 407 -4.87 -13.77 2.35
N GLU A 408 -3.83 -14.26 3.02
CA GLU A 408 -3.80 -15.60 3.60
C GLU A 408 -4.38 -15.68 5.01
N ASN A 409 -4.63 -14.53 5.65
CA ASN A 409 -5.01 -14.48 7.08
C ASN A 409 -6.51 -14.76 7.31
N GLU A 410 -7.33 -14.59 6.28
CA GLU A 410 -8.76 -14.74 6.41
C GLU A 410 -9.20 -16.19 6.51
N SER A 411 -10.13 -16.45 7.45
CA SER A 411 -10.72 -17.78 7.59
C SER A 411 -11.71 -18.08 6.48
N LYS A 412 -11.98 -19.37 6.26
CA LYS A 412 -13.01 -19.79 5.30
C LYS A 412 -14.36 -19.19 5.61
N GLU A 413 -14.75 -19.11 6.90
CA GLU A 413 -16.01 -18.55 7.35
C GLU A 413 -16.13 -17.06 7.01
N THR A 414 -15.04 -16.30 7.20
CA THR A 414 -14.99 -14.88 6.82
C THR A 414 -15.16 -14.71 5.31
N ILE A 415 -14.48 -15.53 4.53
CA ILE A 415 -14.52 -15.49 3.06
C ILE A 415 -15.91 -15.90 2.56
N ASP A 416 -16.51 -16.96 3.13
CA ASP A 416 -17.87 -17.41 2.79
C ASP A 416 -18.89 -16.29 3.05
N GLY A 417 -18.81 -15.62 4.20
CA GLY A 417 -19.68 -14.47 4.52
C GLY A 417 -19.54 -13.32 3.52
N PHE A 418 -18.34 -13.02 3.08
CA PHE A 418 -18.11 -12.02 2.03
C PHE A 418 -18.70 -12.44 0.68
N ILE A 419 -18.55 -13.70 0.29
CA ILE A 419 -19.14 -14.27 -0.94
C ILE A 419 -20.67 -14.17 -0.89
N GLU A 420 -21.28 -14.52 0.24
CA GLU A 420 -22.73 -14.42 0.42
C GLU A 420 -23.23 -12.98 0.25
N VAL A 421 -22.54 -12.01 0.85
CA VAL A 421 -22.89 -10.58 0.73
C VAL A 421 -22.72 -10.09 -0.70
N MET A 422 -21.64 -10.46 -1.39
CA MET A 422 -21.46 -10.10 -2.79
C MET A 422 -22.57 -10.66 -3.69
N ARG A 423 -22.99 -11.91 -3.47
CA ARG A 423 -24.13 -12.52 -4.16
C ARG A 423 -25.44 -11.82 -3.84
N GLN A 424 -25.64 -11.46 -2.57
CA GLN A 424 -26.83 -10.72 -2.13
C GLN A 424 -26.92 -9.35 -2.82
N ILE A 425 -25.81 -8.60 -2.93
CA ILE A 425 -25.78 -7.33 -3.64
C ILE A 425 -26.09 -7.51 -5.14
N ALA A 426 -25.59 -8.56 -5.76
CA ALA A 426 -25.93 -8.87 -7.17
C ALA A 426 -27.42 -9.20 -7.36
N LEU A 427 -28.07 -9.87 -6.39
CA LEU A 427 -29.49 -10.12 -6.37
C LEU A 427 -30.29 -8.83 -6.17
N GLU A 428 -29.92 -8.00 -5.20
CA GLU A 428 -30.52 -6.69 -4.95
C GLU A 428 -30.43 -5.78 -6.18
N ALA A 429 -29.29 -5.77 -6.86
CA ALA A 429 -29.11 -5.02 -8.10
C ALA A 429 -30.10 -5.42 -9.19
N LYS A 430 -30.50 -6.69 -9.24
CA LYS A 430 -31.50 -7.21 -10.19
C LYS A 430 -32.93 -6.91 -9.74
N GLU A 431 -33.24 -7.08 -8.46
CA GLU A 431 -34.61 -6.96 -7.93
C GLU A 431 -35.00 -5.53 -7.58
N ASN A 432 -34.07 -4.76 -7.02
CA ASN A 432 -34.27 -3.36 -6.62
C ASN A 432 -32.98 -2.54 -6.82
N PRO A 433 -32.60 -2.20 -8.07
CA PRO A 433 -31.36 -1.49 -8.36
C PRO A 433 -31.25 -0.12 -7.66
N ASP A 434 -32.35 0.54 -7.36
CA ASP A 434 -32.34 1.85 -6.70
C ASP A 434 -31.84 1.77 -5.26
N GLU A 435 -32.10 0.67 -4.57
CA GLU A 435 -31.54 0.39 -3.23
C GLU A 435 -30.02 0.37 -3.25
N VAL A 436 -29.43 -0.30 -4.25
CA VAL A 436 -27.98 -0.38 -4.39
C VAL A 436 -27.38 0.97 -4.83
N LYS A 437 -28.04 1.66 -5.75
CA LYS A 437 -27.59 2.98 -6.28
C LYS A 437 -27.63 4.07 -5.22
N SER A 438 -28.53 4.00 -4.25
CA SER A 438 -28.65 4.99 -3.18
C SER A 438 -27.81 4.68 -1.93
N ALA A 439 -27.18 3.51 -1.88
CA ALA A 439 -26.29 3.12 -0.77
C ALA A 439 -25.09 4.10 -0.63
N PRO A 440 -24.52 4.26 0.60
CA PRO A 440 -24.80 3.52 1.82
C PRO A 440 -25.97 4.10 2.63
N HIS A 441 -26.69 3.26 3.37
CA HIS A 441 -27.84 3.63 4.19
C HIS A 441 -27.59 3.54 5.70
N LEU A 442 -26.64 2.68 6.11
CA LEU A 442 -26.39 2.36 7.52
C LEU A 442 -25.13 3.02 8.08
N THR A 443 -24.36 3.71 7.23
CA THR A 443 -23.18 4.46 7.66
C THR A 443 -23.55 5.85 8.21
N PRO A 444 -22.69 6.47 9.06
CA PRO A 444 -22.92 7.82 9.60
C PRO A 444 -23.11 8.90 8.53
N ILE A 445 -22.45 8.74 7.41
CA ILE A 445 -22.49 9.67 6.27
C ILE A 445 -22.97 8.86 5.05
N GLY A 446 -23.96 9.36 4.36
CA GLY A 446 -24.44 8.79 3.10
C GLY A 446 -23.48 9.02 1.94
N ARG A 447 -23.99 8.92 0.73
CA ARG A 447 -23.20 9.19 -0.49
C ARG A 447 -22.78 10.65 -0.53
N VAL A 448 -21.49 10.89 -0.69
CA VAL A 448 -20.91 12.24 -0.82
C VAL A 448 -20.79 12.64 -2.30
N ASP A 449 -20.76 13.95 -2.56
CA ASP A 449 -20.37 14.50 -3.86
C ASP A 449 -18.83 14.55 -3.94
N ASP A 450 -18.25 13.49 -4.50
CA ASP A 450 -16.79 13.34 -4.62
C ASP A 450 -16.19 14.44 -5.51
N VAL A 451 -16.92 14.91 -6.51
CA VAL A 451 -16.46 15.96 -7.43
C VAL A 451 -16.41 17.31 -6.73
N LEU A 452 -17.45 17.65 -5.97
CA LEU A 452 -17.49 18.88 -5.19
C LEU A 452 -16.40 18.87 -4.12
N ALA A 453 -16.26 17.76 -3.38
CA ALA A 453 -15.24 17.61 -2.34
C ALA A 453 -13.82 17.75 -2.88
N ALA A 454 -13.55 17.25 -4.09
CA ALA A 454 -12.24 17.38 -4.73
C ALA A 454 -11.95 18.79 -5.25
N LYS A 455 -12.96 19.47 -5.85
CA LYS A 455 -12.80 20.81 -6.44
C LYS A 455 -12.86 21.94 -5.41
N HIS A 456 -13.66 21.78 -4.38
CA HIS A 456 -13.92 22.81 -3.36
C HIS A 456 -13.80 22.22 -1.94
N PRO A 457 -12.61 21.77 -1.54
CA PRO A 457 -12.43 21.14 -0.23
C PRO A 457 -12.61 22.16 0.89
N ILE A 458 -13.49 21.86 1.86
CA ILE A 458 -13.61 22.60 3.11
C ILE A 458 -12.66 21.95 4.12
N VAL A 459 -11.52 22.58 4.37
CA VAL A 459 -10.42 21.99 5.15
C VAL A 459 -10.21 22.66 6.53
N THR A 460 -10.99 23.70 6.85
CA THR A 460 -10.92 24.39 8.14
C THR A 460 -12.32 24.62 8.73
N TYR A 461 -12.40 24.63 10.05
CA TYR A 461 -13.67 24.94 10.76
C TYR A 461 -14.22 26.32 10.37
N LYS A 462 -13.34 27.31 10.20
CA LYS A 462 -13.72 28.67 9.78
C LYS A 462 -14.39 28.68 8.39
N GLN A 463 -13.88 27.89 7.45
CA GLN A 463 -14.52 27.73 6.12
C GLN A 463 -15.90 27.10 6.27
N LEU A 464 -16.01 26.03 7.07
CA LEU A 464 -17.28 25.32 7.30
C LEU A 464 -18.38 26.24 7.88
N VAL A 465 -18.01 27.13 8.80
CA VAL A 465 -18.96 28.08 9.40
C VAL A 465 -19.36 29.16 8.40
N ASN A 466 -18.41 29.69 7.65
CA ASN A 466 -18.67 30.74 6.66
C ASN A 466 -19.43 30.25 5.43
N ASP A 467 -19.38 28.97 5.11
CA ASP A 467 -20.10 28.35 3.98
C ASP A 467 -21.57 28.01 4.31
N LYS A 468 -21.96 28.14 5.60
CA LYS A 468 -23.33 27.94 6.08
C LYS A 468 -24.17 29.23 6.08
N ASP A 469 -23.54 30.40 5.87
CA ASP A 469 -24.18 31.70 5.74
C ASP A 469 -24.28 32.12 4.24
#